data_86887ceab856781600e512037ab3ca1b
#
_entry.id   86887ceab856781600e512037ab3ca1b
#
_cell.length_a   1.000
_cell.length_b   1.000
_cell.length_c   1.000
_cell.angle_alpha   90.00
_cell.angle_beta   90.00
_cell.angle_gamma   90.00
#
_symmetry.space_group_name_H-M   'P 1'
#
loop_
_entity.id
_entity.type
_entity.pdbx_description
1 polymer ?
#
loop_
_entity_poly.entity_id
_entity_poly.type
_entity_poly.pdbx_seq_one_letter_code
_entity_poly.pdbx_strand_id
1 'polypeptide(L)'
;MSIATLPVAPSSAPYTVAFADSATAAIAALTESERREHDRLPHDARRRDWLAGRCAAKRAVAARCGAPLPLDCIQLEPRAGAAPLCMVRDDSQHWTPLPFSLSIAHRDGLAIAAAADSATLVGVDIERVDEIVPEHYRYFLAQRERSSAARIDATLVWVLKEAAWKALGLGAALPFTAVQLAFARGTGRLQGVWVESTWMAARAHVVRFSRPRHLLAAVLEIKRETQ
;
A
#
# COMPACT_ATOMS: atom_id res chain seq x y z
N MET A 1 2.89 17.83 -17.07
CA MET A 1 3.86 16.71 -17.09
C MET A 1 3.06 15.44 -16.93
N SER A 2 3.05 14.61 -17.97
CA SER A 2 2.32 13.33 -17.97
C SER A 2 2.96 12.42 -16.93
N ILE A 3 2.20 11.95 -15.96
CA ILE A 3 2.62 10.84 -15.11
C ILE A 3 2.72 9.66 -16.07
N ALA A 4 3.95 9.22 -16.34
CA ALA A 4 4.15 7.99 -17.08
C ALA A 4 3.32 6.92 -16.37
N THR A 5 2.45 6.28 -17.12
CA THR A 5 1.70 5.11 -16.64
C THR A 5 2.79 4.09 -16.30
N LEU A 6 3.10 4.00 -14.98
CA LEU A 6 4.06 2.99 -14.53
C LEU A 6 3.52 1.64 -14.96
N PRO A 7 4.36 0.74 -15.42
CA PRO A 7 3.90 -0.53 -15.95
C PRO A 7 3.04 -1.22 -14.89
N VAL A 8 1.78 -1.45 -15.25
CA VAL A 8 0.92 -2.39 -14.54
C VAL A 8 1.74 -3.66 -14.41
N ALA A 9 1.84 -4.22 -13.22
CA ALA A 9 2.51 -5.48 -13.01
C ALA A 9 2.04 -6.48 -14.09
N PRO A 10 2.92 -7.29 -14.66
CA PRO A 10 2.54 -8.21 -15.73
C PRO A 10 1.32 -9.03 -15.29
N SER A 11 0.46 -9.37 -16.23
CA SER A 11 -0.82 -10.08 -15.98
C SER A 11 -0.72 -11.38 -15.17
N SER A 12 0.50 -11.88 -14.97
CA SER A 12 0.84 -13.04 -14.15
C SER A 12 1.19 -12.69 -12.69
N ALA A 13 1.26 -11.41 -12.33
CA ALA A 13 1.55 -11.04 -10.95
C ALA A 13 0.32 -11.31 -10.05
N PRO A 14 0.51 -11.80 -8.81
CA PRO A 14 -0.57 -12.08 -7.88
C PRO A 14 -1.28 -10.82 -7.37
N TYR A 15 -0.83 -9.64 -7.77
CA TYR A 15 -1.40 -8.35 -7.39
C TYR A 15 -1.31 -7.33 -8.53
N THR A 16 -2.11 -6.28 -8.41
CA THR A 16 -2.08 -5.08 -9.26
C THR A 16 -1.72 -3.86 -8.44
N VAL A 17 -1.04 -2.89 -9.03
CA VAL A 17 -0.65 -1.63 -8.39
C VAL A 17 -1.17 -0.46 -9.21
N ALA A 18 -1.68 0.54 -8.55
CA ALA A 18 -2.06 1.79 -9.18
C ALA A 18 -1.61 3.00 -8.36
N PHE A 19 -1.43 4.10 -9.07
CA PHE A 19 -1.11 5.40 -8.50
C PHE A 19 -2.20 6.41 -8.84
N ALA A 20 -2.38 7.39 -7.98
CA ALA A 20 -3.21 8.56 -8.26
C ALA A 20 -2.55 9.81 -7.68
N ASP A 21 -2.57 10.87 -8.46
CA ASP A 21 -2.18 12.20 -8.03
C ASP A 21 -3.42 12.97 -7.58
N SER A 22 -3.33 13.69 -6.47
CA SER A 22 -4.43 14.50 -5.96
C SER A 22 -4.89 15.60 -6.93
N ALA A 23 -4.03 16.03 -7.85
CA ALA A 23 -4.38 17.00 -8.89
C ALA A 23 -5.22 16.38 -10.02
N THR A 24 -5.17 15.05 -10.20
CA THR A 24 -5.88 14.30 -11.25
C THR A 24 -6.94 13.36 -10.70
N ALA A 25 -7.04 13.23 -9.38
CA ALA A 25 -8.08 12.47 -8.72
C ALA A 25 -9.45 13.16 -8.89
N ALA A 26 -10.46 12.40 -9.29
CA ALA A 26 -11.77 12.93 -9.61
C ALA A 26 -12.85 12.45 -8.64
N ILE A 27 -13.65 13.37 -8.11
CA ILE A 27 -14.82 13.07 -7.27
C ILE A 27 -15.82 12.15 -7.98
N ALA A 28 -15.87 12.20 -9.31
CA ALA A 28 -16.68 11.29 -10.12
C ALA A 28 -16.34 9.80 -9.92
N ALA A 29 -15.12 9.49 -9.46
CA ALA A 29 -14.73 8.13 -9.13
C ALA A 29 -15.32 7.61 -7.80
N LEU A 30 -15.91 8.48 -6.98
CA LEU A 30 -16.48 8.10 -5.69
C LEU A 30 -17.91 7.61 -5.82
N THR A 31 -18.28 6.61 -5.03
CA THR A 31 -19.67 6.26 -4.78
C THR A 31 -20.36 7.38 -4.00
N GLU A 32 -21.68 7.36 -3.91
CA GLU A 32 -22.41 8.37 -3.13
C GLU A 32 -22.06 8.30 -1.62
N SER A 33 -21.88 7.11 -1.09
CA SER A 33 -21.43 6.91 0.30
C SER A 33 -20.06 7.52 0.54
N GLU A 34 -19.12 7.30 -0.37
CA GLU A 34 -17.75 7.84 -0.26
C GLU A 34 -17.72 9.36 -0.46
N ARG A 35 -18.60 9.95 -1.30
CA ARG A 35 -18.73 11.42 -1.41
C ARG A 35 -19.15 12.03 -0.08
N ARG A 36 -20.13 11.43 0.59
CA ARG A 36 -20.56 11.87 1.92
C ARG A 36 -19.43 11.77 2.97
N GLU A 37 -18.61 10.74 2.91
CA GLU A 37 -17.43 10.59 3.77
C GLU A 37 -16.38 11.68 3.45
N HIS A 38 -16.06 11.88 2.17
CA HIS A 38 -15.14 12.91 1.70
C HIS A 38 -15.53 14.32 2.19
N ASP A 39 -16.82 14.68 2.09
CA ASP A 39 -17.31 16.01 2.44
C ASP A 39 -17.25 16.27 3.96
N ARG A 40 -17.23 15.20 4.78
CA ARG A 40 -17.07 15.30 6.23
C ARG A 40 -15.62 15.49 6.69
N LEU A 41 -14.65 15.28 5.80
CA LEU A 41 -13.24 15.43 6.15
C LEU A 41 -12.90 16.91 6.44
N PRO A 42 -12.15 17.19 7.52
CA PRO A 42 -12.06 18.55 8.08
C PRO A 42 -11.26 19.52 7.23
N HIS A 43 -10.26 19.06 6.46
CA HIS A 43 -9.29 19.91 5.78
C HIS A 43 -9.10 19.52 4.31
N ASP A 44 -8.89 20.51 3.44
CA ASP A 44 -8.69 20.30 2.01
C ASP A 44 -7.50 19.40 1.68
N ALA A 45 -6.40 19.52 2.41
CA ALA A 45 -5.25 18.63 2.23
C ALA A 45 -5.64 17.17 2.47
N ARG A 46 -6.36 16.89 3.57
CA ARG A 46 -6.83 15.54 3.89
C ARG A 46 -7.85 15.03 2.88
N ARG A 47 -8.76 15.90 2.39
CA ARG A 47 -9.70 15.54 1.32
C ARG A 47 -8.99 15.12 0.05
N ARG A 48 -7.98 15.89 -0.37
CA ARG A 48 -7.18 15.59 -1.57
C ARG A 48 -6.42 14.26 -1.43
N ASP A 49 -5.75 14.04 -0.32
CA ASP A 49 -5.00 12.81 -0.07
C ASP A 49 -5.93 11.59 0.01
N TRP A 50 -7.05 11.73 0.70
CA TRP A 50 -8.05 10.68 0.81
C TRP A 50 -8.65 10.34 -0.56
N LEU A 51 -9.02 11.34 -1.37
CA LEU A 51 -9.53 11.16 -2.72
C LEU A 51 -8.51 10.46 -3.63
N ALA A 52 -7.25 10.89 -3.58
CA ALA A 52 -6.17 10.23 -4.31
C ALA A 52 -6.02 8.76 -3.90
N GLY A 53 -6.06 8.47 -2.59
CA GLY A 53 -6.04 7.10 -2.06
C GLY A 53 -7.19 6.25 -2.58
N ARG A 54 -8.42 6.78 -2.58
CA ARG A 54 -9.60 6.10 -3.13
C ARG A 54 -9.45 5.83 -4.63
N CYS A 55 -9.03 6.83 -5.41
CA CYS A 55 -8.82 6.67 -6.85
C CYS A 55 -7.73 5.63 -7.16
N ALA A 56 -6.60 5.64 -6.45
CA ALA A 56 -5.55 4.64 -6.61
C ALA A 56 -6.08 3.22 -6.30
N ALA A 57 -6.77 3.05 -5.18
CA ALA A 57 -7.31 1.77 -4.76
C ALA A 57 -8.33 1.20 -5.75
N LYS A 58 -9.27 2.01 -6.21
CA LYS A 58 -10.29 1.58 -7.20
C LYS A 58 -9.65 1.22 -8.54
N ARG A 59 -8.63 1.95 -8.99
CA ARG A 59 -7.85 1.59 -10.19
C ARG A 59 -7.13 0.25 -10.02
N ALA A 60 -6.52 -0.01 -8.87
CA ALA A 60 -5.85 -1.28 -8.59
C ALA A 60 -6.86 -2.44 -8.59
N VAL A 61 -8.05 -2.23 -7.99
CA VAL A 61 -9.14 -3.22 -7.98
C VAL A 61 -9.68 -3.46 -9.38
N ALA A 62 -10.01 -2.41 -10.14
CA ALA A 62 -10.50 -2.55 -11.52
C ALA A 62 -9.50 -3.33 -12.40
N ALA A 63 -8.21 -2.99 -12.30
CA ALA A 63 -7.16 -3.72 -13.00
C ALA A 63 -7.08 -5.20 -12.57
N ARG A 64 -7.33 -5.51 -11.30
CA ARG A 64 -7.35 -6.90 -10.79
C ARG A 64 -8.54 -7.69 -11.30
N CYS A 65 -9.69 -7.05 -11.46
CA CYS A 65 -10.87 -7.68 -12.04
C CYS A 65 -10.70 -8.06 -13.53
N GLY A 66 -9.70 -7.50 -14.21
CA GLY A 66 -9.43 -7.81 -15.62
C GLY A 66 -10.48 -7.30 -16.60
N ALA A 67 -11.47 -6.55 -16.13
CA ALA A 67 -12.53 -5.95 -16.94
C ALA A 67 -12.59 -4.44 -16.71
N PRO A 68 -13.00 -3.63 -17.69
CA PRO A 68 -13.20 -2.20 -17.52
C PRO A 68 -14.39 -1.97 -16.58
N LEU A 69 -14.10 -1.67 -15.32
CA LEU A 69 -15.09 -1.32 -14.30
C LEU A 69 -15.08 0.18 -14.07
N PRO A 70 -16.24 0.87 -14.13
CA PRO A 70 -16.36 2.25 -13.69
C PRO A 70 -15.96 2.36 -12.22
N LEU A 71 -15.17 3.38 -11.88
CA LEU A 71 -14.64 3.48 -10.52
C LEU A 71 -15.71 3.77 -9.47
N ASP A 72 -16.80 4.40 -9.85
CA ASP A 72 -17.97 4.64 -9.01
C ASP A 72 -18.83 3.39 -8.77
N CYS A 73 -18.57 2.29 -9.50
CA CYS A 73 -19.12 0.97 -9.21
C CYS A 73 -18.28 0.14 -8.21
N ILE A 74 -17.16 0.69 -7.73
CA ILE A 74 -16.32 0.06 -6.71
C ILE A 74 -16.47 0.85 -5.42
N GLN A 75 -16.78 0.22 -4.30
CA GLN A 75 -16.85 0.82 -2.98
C GLN A 75 -15.79 0.24 -2.06
N LEU A 76 -15.16 1.10 -1.29
CA LEU A 76 -14.17 0.71 -0.29
C LEU A 76 -14.74 1.04 1.09
N GLU A 77 -15.19 0.03 1.81
CA GLU A 77 -15.74 0.20 3.15
C GLU A 77 -14.62 0.17 4.20
N PRO A 78 -14.50 1.21 5.04
CA PRO A 78 -13.50 1.23 6.08
C PRO A 78 -13.78 0.12 7.10
N ARG A 79 -12.71 -0.52 7.59
CA ARG A 79 -12.78 -1.52 8.67
C ARG A 79 -11.81 -1.12 9.76
N ALA A 80 -12.28 -1.10 11.00
CA ALA A 80 -11.44 -0.73 12.14
C ALA A 80 -10.23 -1.67 12.27
N GLY A 81 -9.02 -1.11 12.19
CA GLY A 81 -7.77 -1.85 12.36
C GLY A 81 -7.44 -2.87 11.26
N ALA A 82 -8.17 -2.86 10.13
CA ALA A 82 -7.97 -3.79 9.03
C ALA A 82 -8.00 -3.08 7.66
N ALA A 83 -7.56 -3.79 6.63
CA ALA A 83 -7.72 -3.34 5.25
C ALA A 83 -9.20 -3.11 4.90
N PRO A 84 -9.53 -2.10 4.09
CA PRO A 84 -10.92 -1.85 3.68
C PRO A 84 -11.51 -3.06 2.96
N LEU A 85 -12.80 -3.30 3.16
CA LEU A 85 -13.55 -4.24 2.35
C LEU A 85 -13.80 -3.63 0.98
N CYS A 86 -13.49 -4.40 -0.06
CA CYS A 86 -13.76 -3.99 -1.42
C CYS A 86 -15.06 -4.62 -1.91
N MET A 87 -15.95 -3.82 -2.46
CA MET A 87 -17.22 -4.26 -3.03
C MET A 87 -17.37 -3.74 -4.45
N VAL A 88 -18.06 -4.49 -5.28
CA VAL A 88 -18.42 -4.09 -6.64
C VAL A 88 -19.95 -4.09 -6.80
N ARG A 89 -20.47 -3.11 -7.51
CA ARG A 89 -21.87 -2.99 -7.84
C ARG A 89 -22.12 -3.53 -9.25
N ASP A 90 -23.08 -4.45 -9.36
CA ASP A 90 -23.55 -5.00 -10.64
C ASP A 90 -24.58 -4.09 -11.31
N ASP A 91 -25.03 -4.48 -12.51
CA ASP A 91 -26.05 -3.76 -13.29
C ASP A 91 -27.40 -3.70 -12.57
N SER A 92 -27.68 -4.67 -11.69
CA SER A 92 -28.88 -4.73 -10.85
C SER A 92 -28.80 -3.84 -9.60
N GLN A 93 -27.74 -3.03 -9.47
CA GLN A 93 -27.44 -2.18 -8.33
C GLN A 93 -27.14 -2.95 -7.04
N HIS A 94 -26.81 -4.23 -7.13
CA HIS A 94 -26.45 -5.07 -5.98
C HIS A 94 -24.95 -4.96 -5.69
N TRP A 95 -24.58 -4.84 -4.41
CA TRP A 95 -23.20 -4.79 -3.96
C TRP A 95 -22.70 -6.17 -3.56
N THR A 96 -21.62 -6.62 -4.19
CA THR A 96 -20.98 -7.91 -3.92
C THR A 96 -19.56 -7.72 -3.42
N PRO A 97 -19.16 -8.33 -2.29
CA PRO A 97 -17.80 -8.24 -1.81
C PRO A 97 -16.83 -8.97 -2.75
N LEU A 98 -15.69 -8.35 -2.99
CA LEU A 98 -14.60 -8.94 -3.75
C LEU A 98 -13.59 -9.60 -2.79
N PRO A 99 -13.08 -10.79 -3.13
CA PRO A 99 -12.12 -11.52 -2.30
C PRO A 99 -10.70 -10.99 -2.49
N PHE A 100 -10.50 -9.66 -2.33
CA PHE A 100 -9.21 -9.03 -2.51
C PHE A 100 -8.63 -8.53 -1.20
N SER A 101 -7.32 -8.71 -1.06
CA SER A 101 -6.49 -7.97 -0.12
C SER A 101 -6.16 -6.62 -0.73
N LEU A 102 -6.32 -5.53 0.03
CA LEU A 102 -6.10 -4.16 -0.44
C LEU A 102 -5.23 -3.40 0.54
N SER A 103 -4.25 -2.68 0.03
CA SER A 103 -3.43 -1.76 0.81
C SER A 103 -3.34 -0.41 0.12
N ILE A 104 -3.37 0.67 0.91
CA ILE A 104 -3.38 2.05 0.42
C ILE A 104 -2.37 2.86 1.25
N ALA A 105 -1.62 3.72 0.58
CA ALA A 105 -0.79 4.73 1.21
C ALA A 105 -0.80 6.02 0.38
N HIS A 106 -0.57 7.14 1.03
CA HIS A 106 -0.48 8.45 0.36
C HIS A 106 0.50 9.36 1.09
N ARG A 107 1.16 10.19 0.33
CA ARG A 107 2.07 11.23 0.81
C ARG A 107 2.14 12.38 -0.18
N ASP A 108 2.07 13.63 0.30
CA ASP A 108 2.24 14.84 -0.51
C ASP A 108 1.38 14.87 -1.80
N GLY A 109 0.14 14.46 -1.70
CA GLY A 109 -0.79 14.43 -2.82
C GLY A 109 -0.56 13.30 -3.83
N LEU A 110 0.34 12.36 -3.56
CA LEU A 110 0.49 11.14 -4.34
C LEU A 110 -0.01 9.95 -3.52
N ALA A 111 -0.82 9.12 -4.12
CA ALA A 111 -1.29 7.88 -3.53
C ALA A 111 -0.83 6.67 -4.32
N ILE A 112 -0.57 5.58 -3.60
CA ILE A 112 -0.32 4.24 -4.14
C ILE A 112 -1.31 3.27 -3.51
N ALA A 113 -1.80 2.32 -4.30
CA ALA A 113 -2.57 1.21 -3.80
C ALA A 113 -2.19 -0.09 -4.51
N ALA A 114 -2.34 -1.20 -3.81
CA ALA A 114 -2.20 -2.53 -4.38
C ALA A 114 -3.40 -3.39 -4.00
N ALA A 115 -3.92 -4.16 -4.97
CA ALA A 115 -4.97 -5.15 -4.80
C ALA A 115 -4.42 -6.54 -5.19
N ALA A 116 -4.65 -7.52 -4.33
CA ALA A 116 -4.20 -8.90 -4.52
C ALA A 116 -5.33 -9.88 -4.21
N ASP A 117 -5.23 -11.10 -4.72
CA ASP A 117 -6.13 -12.18 -4.30
C ASP A 117 -5.96 -12.47 -2.80
N SER A 118 -6.99 -12.98 -2.16
CA SER A 118 -7.03 -13.21 -0.71
C SER A 118 -5.92 -14.14 -0.18
N ALA A 119 -5.36 -14.98 -1.05
CA ALA A 119 -4.22 -15.84 -0.70
C ALA A 119 -2.88 -15.08 -0.61
N THR A 120 -2.81 -13.86 -1.15
CA THR A 120 -1.60 -13.03 -1.16
C THR A 120 -1.79 -11.83 -0.24
N LEU A 121 -0.89 -11.67 0.72
CA LEU A 121 -0.85 -10.46 1.55
C LEU A 121 -0.05 -9.40 0.81
N VAL A 122 -0.67 -8.24 0.56
CA VAL A 122 -0.02 -7.12 -0.08
C VAL A 122 -0.06 -5.90 0.82
N GLY A 123 1.06 -5.21 0.91
CA GLY A 123 1.17 -3.94 1.61
C GLY A 123 1.89 -2.90 0.78
N VAL A 124 1.47 -1.66 0.90
CA VAL A 124 2.12 -0.52 0.25
C VAL A 124 2.41 0.57 1.26
N ASP A 125 3.52 1.25 1.03
CA ASP A 125 3.80 2.49 1.74
C ASP A 125 4.55 3.46 0.83
N ILE A 126 4.49 4.77 1.17
CA ILE A 126 5.12 5.86 0.44
C ILE A 126 5.52 6.97 1.40
N GLU A 127 6.80 7.35 1.36
CA GLU A 127 7.35 8.38 2.24
C GLU A 127 8.30 9.33 1.50
N ARG A 128 8.54 10.47 2.11
CA ARG A 128 9.50 11.43 1.61
C ARG A 128 10.92 10.94 1.88
N VAL A 129 11.77 10.96 0.85
CA VAL A 129 13.19 10.64 1.01
C VAL A 129 13.83 11.64 1.99
N ASP A 130 14.74 11.15 2.82
CA ASP A 130 15.51 11.92 3.81
C ASP A 130 14.73 12.43 5.05
N GLU A 131 13.44 12.10 5.20
CA GLU A 131 12.74 12.37 6.46
C GLU A 131 13.07 11.35 7.56
N ILE A 132 13.47 10.14 7.17
CA ILE A 132 13.88 9.09 8.11
C ILE A 132 15.40 9.03 8.15
N VAL A 133 15.94 9.24 9.34
CA VAL A 133 17.38 9.21 9.58
C VAL A 133 17.76 8.02 10.49
N PRO A 134 19.03 7.57 10.49
CA PRO A 134 19.46 6.40 11.26
C PRO A 134 19.16 6.49 12.76
N GLU A 135 19.10 7.67 13.33
CA GLU A 135 18.74 7.93 14.73
C GLU A 135 17.33 7.44 15.09
N HIS A 136 16.43 7.39 14.08
CA HIS A 136 15.07 6.89 14.24
C HIS A 136 15.00 5.36 14.34
N TYR A 137 16.05 4.61 13.97
CA TYR A 137 16.07 3.14 13.98
C TYR A 137 15.69 2.54 15.33
N ARG A 138 16.05 3.20 16.44
CA ARG A 138 15.70 2.74 17.79
C ARG A 138 14.19 2.62 18.05
N TYR A 139 13.36 3.34 17.28
CA TYR A 139 11.92 3.36 17.47
C TYR A 139 11.20 2.26 16.68
N PHE A 140 11.81 1.78 15.59
CA PHE A 140 11.13 0.84 14.71
C PHE A 140 11.92 -0.41 14.31
N LEU A 141 13.24 -0.45 14.55
CA LEU A 141 14.06 -1.63 14.26
C LEU A 141 14.35 -2.44 15.50
N ALA A 142 14.15 -3.75 15.44
CA ALA A 142 14.68 -4.66 16.43
C ALA A 142 16.20 -4.67 16.38
N GLN A 143 16.84 -5.03 17.51
CA GLN A 143 18.30 -5.02 17.65
C GLN A 143 19.01 -5.78 16.51
N ARG A 144 18.49 -6.95 16.13
CA ARG A 144 19.08 -7.79 15.08
C ARG A 144 18.96 -7.22 13.67
N GLU A 145 18.01 -6.30 13.41
CA GLU A 145 17.86 -5.66 12.11
C GLU A 145 18.86 -4.52 11.90
N ARG A 146 19.30 -3.87 12.97
CA ARG A 146 20.08 -2.62 12.90
C ARG A 146 21.39 -2.78 12.11
N SER A 147 22.07 -3.91 12.26
CA SER A 147 23.32 -4.18 11.52
C SER A 147 23.11 -4.37 10.03
N SER A 148 21.98 -4.99 9.63
CA SER A 148 21.60 -5.15 8.22
C SER A 148 21.08 -3.84 7.63
N ALA A 149 20.25 -3.13 8.39
CA ALA A 149 19.65 -1.86 7.99
C ALA A 149 20.66 -0.70 7.85
N ALA A 150 21.76 -0.73 8.62
CA ALA A 150 22.81 0.30 8.57
C ALA A 150 23.45 0.50 7.16
N ARG A 151 23.29 -0.48 6.27
CA ARG A 151 23.79 -0.46 4.89
C ARG A 151 22.71 -0.12 3.86
N ILE A 152 21.49 0.12 4.30
CA ILE A 152 20.31 0.38 3.47
C ILE A 152 19.81 1.78 3.80
N ASP A 153 19.29 2.46 2.81
CA ASP A 153 18.63 3.75 2.95
C ASP A 153 17.55 3.68 4.07
N ALA A 154 17.61 4.62 5.02
CA ALA A 154 16.73 4.61 6.19
C ALA A 154 15.24 4.73 5.81
N THR A 155 14.95 5.58 4.81
CA THR A 155 13.59 5.74 4.30
C THR A 155 13.10 4.44 3.66
N LEU A 156 13.96 3.73 2.92
CA LEU A 156 13.61 2.43 2.34
C LEU A 156 13.27 1.39 3.41
N VAL A 157 14.08 1.33 4.48
CA VAL A 157 13.80 0.40 5.59
C VAL A 157 12.45 0.73 6.25
N TRP A 158 12.18 2.01 6.48
CA TRP A 158 10.91 2.45 7.05
C TRP A 158 9.71 2.07 6.16
N VAL A 159 9.76 2.45 4.89
CA VAL A 159 8.68 2.16 3.93
C VAL A 159 8.42 0.66 3.80
N LEU A 160 9.46 -0.17 3.80
CA LEU A 160 9.30 -1.63 3.77
C LEU A 160 8.67 -2.16 5.06
N LYS A 161 9.01 -1.60 6.22
CA LYS A 161 8.38 -2.00 7.49
C LYS A 161 6.91 -1.60 7.56
N GLU A 162 6.56 -0.39 7.16
CA GLU A 162 5.18 0.06 7.08
C GLU A 162 4.37 -0.79 6.09
N ALA A 163 4.94 -1.08 4.93
CA ALA A 163 4.30 -1.97 3.95
C ALA A 163 4.09 -3.38 4.52
N ALA A 164 5.09 -3.95 5.22
CA ALA A 164 4.96 -5.25 5.87
C ALA A 164 3.88 -5.24 6.96
N TRP A 165 3.86 -4.19 7.78
CA TRP A 165 2.86 -4.00 8.82
C TRP A 165 1.43 -3.98 8.26
N LYS A 166 1.22 -3.21 7.18
CA LYS A 166 -0.07 -3.11 6.48
C LYS A 166 -0.46 -4.44 5.83
N ALA A 167 0.48 -5.14 5.18
CA ALA A 167 0.23 -6.44 4.56
C ALA A 167 -0.26 -7.47 5.58
N LEU A 168 0.31 -7.45 6.78
CA LEU A 168 0.00 -8.40 7.84
C LEU A 168 -1.27 -8.03 8.64
N GLY A 169 -1.78 -6.81 8.46
CA GLY A 169 -3.00 -6.35 9.16
C GLY A 169 -2.85 -6.29 10.69
N LEU A 170 -1.65 -6.01 11.19
CA LEU A 170 -1.35 -6.13 12.62
C LEU A 170 -1.99 -5.00 13.47
N GLY A 171 -2.30 -3.86 12.85
CA GLY A 171 -2.88 -2.72 13.56
C GLY A 171 -2.06 -2.32 14.79
N ALA A 172 -2.72 -2.11 15.93
CA ALA A 172 -2.05 -1.81 17.19
C ALA A 172 -1.76 -3.06 18.05
N ALA A 173 -1.95 -4.26 17.50
CA ALA A 173 -1.86 -5.51 18.27
C ALA A 173 -0.44 -5.85 18.71
N LEU A 174 0.57 -5.48 17.93
CA LEU A 174 1.98 -5.77 18.22
C LEU A 174 2.82 -4.48 18.16
N PRO A 175 3.98 -4.43 18.84
CA PRO A 175 4.91 -3.33 18.66
C PRO A 175 5.56 -3.41 17.28
N PHE A 176 5.88 -2.27 16.69
CA PHE A 176 6.45 -2.18 15.33
C PHE A 176 7.74 -3.00 15.15
N THR A 177 8.47 -3.20 16.23
CA THR A 177 9.67 -4.04 16.28
C THR A 177 9.39 -5.54 16.19
N ALA A 178 8.13 -5.98 16.37
CA ALA A 178 7.76 -7.40 16.23
C ALA A 178 7.83 -7.87 14.76
N VAL A 179 7.64 -6.96 13.80
CA VAL A 179 7.88 -7.26 12.38
C VAL A 179 9.32 -6.96 12.05
N GLN A 180 10.07 -7.94 11.56
CA GLN A 180 11.48 -7.78 11.27
C GLN A 180 11.79 -8.14 9.83
N LEU A 181 12.46 -7.23 9.14
CA LEU A 181 12.86 -7.40 7.76
C LEU A 181 14.14 -8.23 7.69
N ALA A 182 14.18 -9.19 6.79
CA ALA A 182 15.36 -9.98 6.50
C ALA A 182 15.89 -9.67 5.11
N PHE A 183 17.13 -9.21 5.04
CA PHE A 183 17.78 -8.84 3.79
C PHE A 183 18.87 -9.84 3.43
N ALA A 184 19.01 -10.11 2.13
CA ALA A 184 20.09 -10.93 1.59
C ALA A 184 21.45 -10.25 1.85
N ARG A 185 22.41 -11.01 2.34
CA ARG A 185 23.77 -10.52 2.54
C ARG A 185 24.39 -10.04 1.21
N GLY A 186 25.00 -8.87 1.23
CA GLY A 186 25.72 -8.31 0.09
C GLY A 186 24.84 -7.57 -0.94
N THR A 187 23.56 -7.93 -1.11
CA THR A 187 22.70 -7.30 -2.12
C THR A 187 21.69 -6.32 -1.53
N GLY A 188 21.41 -6.37 -0.22
CA GLY A 188 20.36 -5.58 0.42
C GLY A 188 18.94 -5.89 -0.07
N ARG A 189 18.76 -6.97 -0.82
CA ARG A 189 17.45 -7.40 -1.31
C ARG A 189 16.63 -7.99 -0.19
N LEU A 190 15.37 -7.59 -0.05
CA LEU A 190 14.44 -8.21 0.89
C LEU A 190 14.20 -9.68 0.51
N GLN A 191 14.32 -10.56 1.47
CA GLN A 191 14.07 -12.01 1.33
C GLN A 191 12.76 -12.41 2.02
N GLY A 192 12.43 -11.75 3.13
CA GLY A 192 11.26 -12.09 3.89
C GLY A 192 11.09 -11.21 5.12
N VAL A 193 10.09 -11.56 5.88
CA VAL A 193 9.76 -10.92 7.16
C VAL A 193 9.64 -11.98 8.25
N TRP A 194 10.05 -11.62 9.45
CA TRP A 194 9.76 -12.35 10.66
C TRP A 194 8.67 -11.61 11.43
N VAL A 195 7.67 -12.33 11.88
CA VAL A 195 6.70 -11.85 12.86
C VAL A 195 6.84 -12.73 14.07
N GLU A 196 7.36 -12.16 15.17
CA GLU A 196 7.78 -12.94 16.34
C GLU A 196 8.76 -14.05 15.94
N SER A 197 8.34 -15.32 15.92
CA SER A 197 9.16 -16.47 15.51
C SER A 197 8.76 -17.07 14.16
N THR A 198 7.75 -16.52 13.48
CA THR A 198 7.25 -17.03 12.21
C THR A 198 7.95 -16.35 11.04
N TRP A 199 8.54 -17.15 10.16
CA TRP A 199 9.12 -16.69 8.91
C TRP A 199 8.10 -16.69 7.78
N MET A 200 8.12 -15.63 6.98
CA MET A 200 7.33 -15.53 5.76
C MET A 200 8.18 -14.98 4.63
N ALA A 201 8.19 -15.68 3.49
CA ALA A 201 8.87 -15.19 2.31
C ALA A 201 8.19 -13.91 1.80
N ALA A 202 8.99 -12.89 1.49
CA ALA A 202 8.49 -11.62 0.99
C ALA A 202 9.30 -11.11 -0.20
N ARG A 203 8.62 -10.39 -1.08
CA ARG A 203 9.23 -9.67 -2.20
C ARG A 203 8.80 -8.21 -2.14
N ALA A 204 9.72 -7.33 -2.47
CA ALA A 204 9.43 -5.91 -2.54
C ALA A 204 9.76 -5.34 -3.93
N HIS A 205 8.88 -4.47 -4.40
CA HIS A 205 9.12 -3.60 -5.55
C HIS A 205 9.16 -2.16 -5.06
N VAL A 206 10.23 -1.46 -5.42
CA VAL A 206 10.50 -0.10 -4.95
C VAL A 206 10.44 0.87 -6.12
N VAL A 207 9.76 1.97 -5.93
CA VAL A 207 9.65 3.05 -6.92
C VAL A 207 10.14 4.34 -6.28
N ARG A 208 11.04 5.04 -6.97
CA ARG A 208 11.50 6.37 -6.55
C ARG A 208 10.90 7.42 -7.48
N PHE A 209 10.31 8.44 -6.88
CA PHE A 209 9.81 9.61 -7.57
C PHE A 209 10.82 10.74 -7.43
N SER A 210 11.28 11.24 -8.56
CA SER A 210 12.21 12.38 -8.62
C SER A 210 11.51 13.70 -8.25
N ARG A 211 12.26 14.80 -8.30
CA ARG A 211 11.71 16.14 -8.08
C ARG A 211 10.42 16.40 -8.85
N PRO A 212 9.46 17.17 -8.31
CA PRO A 212 9.61 17.96 -7.07
C PRO A 212 9.34 17.20 -5.77
N ARG A 213 8.83 15.96 -5.80
CA ARG A 213 8.29 15.28 -4.64
C ARG A 213 9.32 14.52 -3.80
N HIS A 214 10.41 14.02 -4.39
CA HIS A 214 11.40 13.19 -3.67
C HIS A 214 10.77 12.11 -2.80
N LEU A 215 9.87 11.30 -3.38
CA LEU A 215 9.17 10.24 -2.66
C LEU A 215 9.77 8.88 -3.00
N LEU A 216 9.68 7.98 -2.04
CA LEU A 216 10.01 6.57 -2.18
C LEU A 216 8.79 5.75 -1.79
N ALA A 217 8.34 4.88 -2.67
CA ALA A 217 7.24 3.96 -2.44
C ALA A 217 7.73 2.52 -2.53
N ALA A 218 7.13 1.65 -1.76
CA ALA A 218 7.32 0.21 -1.89
C ALA A 218 5.98 -0.52 -1.93
N VAL A 219 5.96 -1.59 -2.72
CA VAL A 219 4.94 -2.63 -2.69
C VAL A 219 5.60 -3.88 -2.16
N LEU A 220 5.03 -4.44 -1.13
CA LEU A 220 5.52 -5.65 -0.50
C LEU A 220 4.47 -6.76 -0.64
N GLU A 221 4.88 -7.88 -1.20
CA GLU A 221 4.13 -9.12 -1.31
C GLU A 221 4.66 -10.10 -0.26
N ILE A 222 3.76 -10.66 0.54
CA ILE A 222 4.05 -11.76 1.47
C ILE A 222 3.22 -12.96 1.05
N LYS A 223 3.87 -14.11 0.86
CA LYS A 223 3.18 -15.35 0.58
C LYS A 223 2.71 -15.98 1.89
N ARG A 224 1.43 -16.29 1.99
CA ARG A 224 0.95 -17.21 3.03
C ARG A 224 1.49 -18.60 2.71
N GLU A 225 2.16 -19.22 3.66
CA GLU A 225 2.42 -20.65 3.54
C GLU A 225 1.05 -21.36 3.62
N THR A 226 0.69 -22.02 2.54
CA THR A 226 -0.44 -22.99 2.53
C THR A 226 -0.02 -24.15 3.42
N GLN A 227 -0.67 -24.28 4.56
CA GLN A 227 -0.60 -25.48 5.39
C GLN A 227 -1.25 -26.64 4.66
#